data_6c5dbe0e8fc1918db5fc0de7e9d9217c
#
_entry.id   6c5dbe0e8fc1918db5fc0de7e9d9217c
#
_cell.length_a   1.000
_cell.length_b   1.000
_cell.length_c   1.000
_cell.angle_alpha   90.00
_cell.angle_beta   90.00
_cell.angle_gamma   90.00
#
_symmetry.space_group_name_H-M   'P 1'
#
loop_
_entity.id
_entity.type
_entity.pdbx_description
1 polymer ?
#
loop_
_entity_poly.entity_id
_entity_poly.type
_entity_poly.pdbx_seq_one_letter_code
_entity_poly.pdbx_strand_id
1 'polypeptide(L)'
;MADAVTSQTLADGDRIAVVKFTNISDGTGESSVEKVDISALAASNAGLTPALATIEQIWYDVGGMRVALEWNATTNVVAAVLGGSAAAGNVSGHMDFRSFGGVKNTLASGYDGDIDLTTSGHTNLDHYTIVLELAKNY
;
A
#
# COMPACT_ATOMS: atom_id res chain seq x y z
N MET A 1 23.50 -1.83 1.71
CA MET A 1 22.52 -2.94 1.74
C MET A 1 21.14 -2.36 1.71
N ALA A 2 20.17 -3.06 1.17
CA ALA A 2 18.80 -2.58 1.08
C ALA A 2 17.89 -3.46 1.96
N ASP A 3 16.73 -2.92 2.32
CA ASP A 3 15.72 -3.69 3.03
C ASP A 3 15.35 -4.97 2.26
N ALA A 4 15.03 -6.03 2.98
CA ALA A 4 14.55 -7.27 2.38
C ALA A 4 13.04 -7.14 2.15
N VAL A 5 12.65 -6.84 0.91
CA VAL A 5 11.25 -6.60 0.55
C VAL A 5 10.71 -7.71 -0.34
N THR A 6 9.43 -8.02 -0.16
CA THR A 6 8.71 -8.92 -1.06
C THR A 6 7.36 -8.32 -1.41
N SER A 7 6.85 -8.69 -2.58
CA SER A 7 5.49 -8.35 -3.01
C SER A 7 4.86 -9.57 -3.65
N GLN A 8 3.57 -9.75 -3.40
CA GLN A 8 2.82 -10.88 -3.94
C GLN A 8 1.38 -10.46 -4.22
N THR A 9 0.89 -10.77 -5.41
CA THR A 9 -0.52 -10.60 -5.73
C THR A 9 -1.24 -11.88 -5.30
N LEU A 10 -2.13 -11.76 -4.32
CA LEU A 10 -2.88 -12.90 -3.78
C LEU A 10 -4.13 -13.20 -4.59
N ALA A 11 -4.77 -12.17 -5.13
CA ALA A 11 -5.94 -12.31 -5.98
C ALA A 11 -5.97 -11.13 -6.95
N ASP A 12 -6.36 -11.38 -8.18
CA ASP A 12 -6.43 -10.35 -9.21
C ASP A 12 -7.60 -10.66 -10.15
N GLY A 13 -8.79 -10.23 -9.73
CA GLY A 13 -10.02 -10.47 -10.47
C GLY A 13 -10.43 -9.28 -11.31
N ASP A 14 -11.64 -9.32 -11.82
CA ASP A 14 -12.18 -8.30 -12.70
C ASP A 14 -12.32 -6.94 -11.99
N ARG A 15 -12.70 -6.94 -10.71
CA ARG A 15 -12.96 -5.72 -9.94
C ARG A 15 -12.07 -5.56 -8.72
N ILE A 16 -11.63 -6.66 -8.12
CA ILE A 16 -10.93 -6.68 -6.84
C ILE A 16 -9.56 -7.30 -7.02
N ALA A 17 -8.56 -6.66 -6.46
CA ALA A 17 -7.23 -7.21 -6.32
C ALA A 17 -6.84 -7.23 -4.85
N VAL A 18 -6.13 -8.27 -4.44
CA VAL A 18 -5.56 -8.38 -3.10
C VAL A 18 -4.06 -8.54 -3.25
N VAL A 19 -3.31 -7.62 -2.67
CA VAL A 19 -1.85 -7.61 -2.75
C VAL A 19 -1.25 -7.65 -1.35
N LYS A 20 -0.13 -8.34 -1.21
CA LYS A 20 0.63 -8.42 0.03
C LYS A 20 2.04 -7.95 -0.22
N PHE A 21 2.59 -7.18 0.69
CA PHE A 21 4.00 -6.82 0.67
C PHE A 21 4.59 -6.84 2.07
N THR A 22 5.86 -7.20 2.13
CA THR A 22 6.60 -7.35 3.39
C THR A 22 7.93 -6.63 3.31
N ASN A 23 8.47 -6.30 4.46
CA ASN A 23 9.78 -5.67 4.58
C ASN A 23 10.43 -6.12 5.88
N ILE A 24 11.71 -6.45 5.82
CA ILE A 24 12.57 -6.54 6.99
C ILE A 24 13.66 -5.50 6.79
N SER A 25 13.67 -4.49 7.65
CA SER A 25 14.58 -3.34 7.50
C SER A 25 16.00 -3.71 7.85
N ASP A 26 16.94 -3.21 7.04
CA ASP A 26 18.38 -3.22 7.39
C ASP A 26 18.83 -1.89 7.95
N GLY A 27 17.89 -0.98 8.24
CA GLY A 27 18.14 0.36 8.75
C GLY A 27 18.02 1.45 7.70
N THR A 28 17.91 1.12 6.41
CA THR A 28 17.85 2.12 5.32
C THR A 28 16.43 2.62 5.03
N GLY A 29 15.43 1.74 5.13
CA GLY A 29 14.04 2.11 4.90
C GLY A 29 13.67 2.29 3.43
N GLU A 30 12.45 2.76 3.21
CA GLU A 30 11.88 2.99 1.89
C GLU A 30 11.34 4.42 1.81
N SER A 31 11.48 5.04 0.65
CA SER A 31 10.98 6.40 0.40
C SER A 31 10.25 6.43 -0.93
N SER A 32 8.95 6.60 -0.90
CA SER A 32 8.08 6.66 -2.08
C SER A 32 8.33 5.50 -3.05
N VAL A 33 8.44 4.28 -2.50
CA VAL A 33 8.67 3.07 -3.29
C VAL A 33 7.34 2.54 -3.80
N GLU A 34 7.24 2.32 -5.11
CA GLU A 34 6.02 1.78 -5.71
C GLU A 34 5.76 0.37 -5.22
N LYS A 35 4.59 0.13 -4.65
CA LYS A 35 4.15 -1.18 -4.17
C LYS A 35 3.05 -1.77 -5.03
N VAL A 36 2.22 -0.94 -5.63
CA VAL A 36 1.15 -1.38 -6.52
C VAL A 36 1.20 -0.55 -7.80
N ASP A 37 1.49 -1.22 -8.90
CA ASP A 37 1.32 -0.65 -10.24
C ASP A 37 -0.09 -1.03 -10.70
N ILE A 38 -1.02 -0.09 -10.61
CA ILE A 38 -2.42 -0.36 -10.91
C ILE A 38 -2.63 -0.80 -12.36
N SER A 39 -1.84 -0.28 -13.28
CA SER A 39 -1.95 -0.63 -14.70
C SER A 39 -1.44 -2.04 -15.00
N ALA A 40 -0.65 -2.63 -14.11
CA ALA A 40 -0.14 -4.00 -14.25
C ALA A 40 -1.12 -5.05 -13.73
N LEU A 41 -2.19 -4.64 -13.04
CA LEU A 41 -3.23 -5.56 -12.60
C LEU A 41 -4.08 -6.00 -13.78
N ALA A 42 -4.75 -7.14 -13.62
CA ALA A 42 -5.55 -7.73 -14.71
C ALA A 42 -6.60 -6.75 -15.22
N ALA A 43 -6.74 -6.72 -16.54
CA ALA A 43 -7.78 -5.91 -17.20
C ALA A 43 -9.18 -6.45 -16.90
N SER A 44 -10.19 -5.61 -17.12
CA SER A 44 -11.58 -6.04 -16.97
C SER A 44 -11.97 -7.05 -18.05
N ASN A 45 -13.12 -7.70 -17.89
CA ASN A 45 -13.66 -8.60 -18.90
C ASN A 45 -13.89 -7.90 -20.24
N ALA A 46 -14.07 -6.57 -20.21
CA ALA A 46 -14.20 -5.77 -21.43
C ALA A 46 -12.85 -5.33 -22.01
N GLY A 47 -11.73 -5.74 -21.41
CA GLY A 47 -10.38 -5.39 -21.86
C GLY A 47 -9.88 -4.03 -21.38
N LEU A 48 -10.55 -3.40 -20.42
CA LEU A 48 -10.15 -2.10 -19.90
C LEU A 48 -9.04 -2.25 -18.87
N THR A 49 -8.00 -1.44 -18.98
CA THR A 49 -6.90 -1.39 -18.01
C THR A 49 -7.32 -0.55 -16.80
N PRO A 50 -7.08 -1.04 -15.57
CA PRO A 50 -7.37 -0.24 -14.38
C PRO A 50 -6.57 1.07 -14.38
N ALA A 51 -7.23 2.17 -14.02
CA ALA A 51 -6.61 3.50 -13.97
C ALA A 51 -6.39 3.99 -12.54
N LEU A 52 -7.28 3.62 -11.63
CA LEU A 52 -7.23 4.02 -10.22
C LEU A 52 -7.60 2.84 -9.35
N ALA A 53 -7.24 2.93 -8.09
CA ALA A 53 -7.66 1.96 -7.08
C ALA A 53 -8.31 2.67 -5.90
N THR A 54 -9.26 1.98 -5.28
CA THR A 54 -9.83 2.38 -4.00
C THR A 54 -9.39 1.35 -2.98
N ILE A 55 -8.85 1.80 -1.85
CA ILE A 55 -8.46 0.88 -0.77
C ILE A 55 -9.72 0.52 0.01
N GLU A 56 -10.10 -0.75 -0.05
CA GLU A 56 -11.30 -1.26 0.63
C GLU A 56 -10.99 -1.74 2.03
N GLN A 57 -9.89 -2.46 2.21
CA GLN A 57 -9.46 -3.00 3.49
C GLN A 57 -7.94 -3.04 3.57
N ILE A 58 -7.44 -2.88 4.80
CA ILE A 58 -6.01 -3.00 5.10
C ILE A 58 -5.85 -3.96 6.28
N TRP A 59 -5.06 -5.00 6.10
CA TRP A 59 -4.55 -5.84 7.20
C TRP A 59 -3.08 -5.52 7.36
N TYR A 60 -2.65 -5.24 8.58
CA TYR A 60 -1.27 -4.84 8.78
C TYR A 60 -0.69 -5.38 10.08
N ASP A 61 0.62 -5.64 10.06
CA ASP A 61 1.45 -5.91 11.22
C ASP A 61 2.75 -5.15 11.02
N VAL A 62 2.98 -4.13 11.83
CA VAL A 62 4.12 -3.24 11.70
C VAL A 62 4.88 -3.24 13.00
N GLY A 63 6.18 -3.52 12.95
CA GLY A 63 7.04 -3.57 14.11
C GLY A 63 8.12 -2.49 14.09
N GLY A 64 8.06 -1.56 15.03
CA GLY A 64 9.10 -0.59 15.29
C GLY A 64 9.17 0.61 14.37
N MET A 65 8.27 0.73 13.40
CA MET A 65 8.32 1.82 12.42
C MET A 65 6.93 2.38 12.14
N ARG A 66 6.89 3.46 11.39
CA ARG A 66 5.68 4.03 10.81
C ARG A 66 5.70 3.80 9.30
N VAL A 67 4.57 3.38 8.75
CA VAL A 67 4.42 3.16 7.31
C VAL A 67 3.36 4.11 6.78
N ALA A 68 3.69 4.89 5.77
CA ALA A 68 2.74 5.73 5.06
C ALA A 68 2.47 5.12 3.69
N LEU A 69 1.21 4.78 3.43
CA LEU A 69 0.74 4.43 2.10
C LEU A 69 0.35 5.71 1.37
N GLU A 70 0.82 5.87 0.16
CA GLU A 70 0.71 7.12 -0.57
C GLU A 70 0.13 6.90 -1.96
N TRP A 71 -0.72 7.81 -2.41
CA TRP A 71 -1.10 7.89 -3.81
C TRP A 71 0.06 8.52 -4.58
N ASN A 72 0.56 7.82 -5.59
CA ASN A 72 1.66 8.34 -6.41
C ASN A 72 1.17 9.52 -7.26
N ALA A 73 1.91 10.61 -7.19
CA ALA A 73 1.60 11.84 -7.91
C ALA A 73 2.88 12.66 -8.06
N THR A 74 2.79 13.81 -8.71
CA THR A 74 3.89 14.78 -8.77
C THR A 74 4.39 15.12 -7.36
N THR A 75 3.44 15.30 -6.43
CA THR A 75 3.72 15.29 -4.99
C THR A 75 2.81 14.24 -4.38
N ASN A 76 3.40 13.20 -3.81
CA ASN A 76 2.62 12.10 -3.25
C ASN A 76 1.70 12.56 -2.13
N VAL A 77 0.51 11.96 -2.07
CA VAL A 77 -0.50 12.27 -1.06
C VAL A 77 -0.73 11.04 -0.20
N VAL A 78 -0.67 11.21 1.11
CA VAL A 78 -0.85 10.11 2.06
C VAL A 78 -2.27 9.58 1.98
N ALA A 79 -2.39 8.26 1.77
CA ALA A 79 -3.67 7.55 1.78
C ALA A 79 -3.97 6.97 3.16
N ALA A 80 -2.96 6.42 3.84
CA ALA A 80 -3.11 5.83 5.17
C ALA A 80 -1.76 5.78 5.87
N VAL A 81 -1.78 5.88 7.19
CA VAL A 81 -0.58 5.74 8.02
C VAL A 81 -0.79 4.58 8.97
N LEU A 82 0.17 3.66 8.99
CA LEU A 82 0.11 2.43 9.77
C LEU A 82 1.29 2.38 10.74
N GLY A 83 1.07 1.77 11.91
CA GLY A 83 2.11 1.60 12.89
C GLY A 83 2.27 2.81 13.79
N GLY A 84 3.43 2.92 14.40
CA GLY A 84 3.68 3.96 15.40
C GLY A 84 5.14 4.36 15.44
N SER A 85 5.70 4.44 16.63
CA SER A 85 7.10 4.73 16.84
C SER A 85 7.86 3.46 17.23
N ALA A 86 9.18 3.53 17.20
CA ALA A 86 10.04 2.42 17.68
C ALA A 86 9.69 1.98 19.10
N ALA A 87 9.27 2.90 19.96
CA ALA A 87 8.91 2.60 21.34
C ALA A 87 7.59 1.84 21.46
N ALA A 88 6.73 1.86 20.44
CA ALA A 88 5.44 1.19 20.49
C ALA A 88 5.53 -0.34 20.27
N GLY A 89 6.66 -0.84 19.76
CA GLY A 89 6.80 -2.24 19.41
C GLY A 89 5.93 -2.62 18.21
N ASN A 90 5.37 -3.84 18.24
CA ASN A 90 4.50 -4.31 17.14
C ASN A 90 3.10 -3.73 17.29
N VAL A 91 2.57 -3.27 16.15
CA VAL A 91 1.19 -2.84 16.02
C VAL A 91 0.55 -3.60 14.88
N SER A 92 -0.56 -4.26 15.14
CA SER A 92 -1.28 -5.01 14.12
C SER A 92 -2.76 -4.67 14.17
N GLY A 93 -3.43 -4.85 13.05
CA GLY A 93 -4.85 -4.58 13.01
C GLY A 93 -5.45 -4.78 11.63
N HIS A 94 -6.72 -4.44 11.56
CA HIS A 94 -7.52 -4.52 10.35
C HIS A 94 -8.40 -3.29 10.27
N MET A 95 -8.34 -2.61 9.13
CA MET A 95 -9.21 -1.46 8.84
C MET A 95 -10.09 -1.80 7.65
N ASP A 96 -11.40 -1.70 7.86
CA ASP A 96 -12.41 -1.97 6.84
C ASP A 96 -13.13 -0.66 6.50
N PHE A 97 -12.95 -0.21 5.27
CA PHE A 97 -13.52 1.06 4.79
C PHE A 97 -14.74 0.86 3.88
N ARG A 98 -15.21 -0.38 3.72
CA ARG A 98 -16.26 -0.70 2.74
C ARG A 98 -17.60 -0.07 3.07
N SER A 99 -17.87 0.19 4.36
CA SER A 99 -19.15 0.77 4.78
C SER A 99 -19.41 2.17 4.22
N PHE A 100 -18.35 2.88 3.78
CA PHE A 100 -18.48 4.20 3.16
C PHE A 100 -17.79 4.28 1.79
N GLY A 101 -17.56 3.14 1.15
CA GLY A 101 -17.05 3.09 -0.23
C GLY A 101 -15.55 3.04 -0.37
N GLY A 102 -14.79 2.89 0.72
CA GLY A 102 -13.34 2.78 0.68
C GLY A 102 -12.59 4.10 0.69
N VAL A 103 -11.26 4.02 0.73
CA VAL A 103 -10.38 5.18 0.63
C VAL A 103 -10.03 5.40 -0.83
N LYS A 104 -10.53 6.49 -1.41
CA LYS A 104 -10.42 6.78 -2.83
C LYS A 104 -9.25 7.70 -3.12
N ASN A 105 -8.65 7.49 -4.30
CA ASN A 105 -7.71 8.45 -4.83
C ASN A 105 -8.51 9.62 -5.43
N THR A 106 -8.51 10.74 -4.73
CA THR A 106 -9.30 11.93 -5.11
C THR A 106 -8.46 13.00 -5.79
N LEU A 107 -7.23 12.68 -6.19
CA LEU A 107 -6.37 13.64 -6.87
C LEU A 107 -6.98 14.07 -8.20
N ALA A 108 -6.91 15.35 -8.50
CA ALA A 108 -7.46 15.91 -9.73
C ALA A 108 -6.50 15.77 -10.91
N SER A 109 -5.20 15.75 -10.64
CA SER A 109 -4.18 15.69 -11.70
C SER A 109 -2.83 15.28 -11.10
N GLY A 110 -1.86 14.93 -11.96
CA GLY A 110 -0.51 14.60 -11.55
C GLY A 110 -0.33 13.23 -10.94
N TYR A 111 -1.34 12.36 -11.04
CA TYR A 111 -1.33 11.01 -10.50
C TYR A 111 -1.27 9.97 -11.62
N ASP A 112 -0.79 8.77 -11.29
CA ASP A 112 -0.80 7.63 -12.22
C ASP A 112 -1.63 6.44 -11.70
N GLY A 113 -2.26 6.60 -10.54
CA GLY A 113 -3.09 5.57 -9.93
C GLY A 113 -2.36 4.59 -9.04
N ASP A 114 -1.04 4.63 -9.02
CA ASP A 114 -0.22 3.69 -8.27
C ASP A 114 -0.18 4.01 -6.78
N ILE A 115 0.19 3.02 -5.99
CA ILE A 115 0.35 3.17 -4.53
C ILE A 115 1.82 3.00 -4.20
N ASP A 116 2.38 4.02 -3.56
CA ASP A 116 3.74 4.04 -3.05
C ASP A 116 3.75 3.86 -1.54
N LEU A 117 4.93 3.64 -0.99
CA LEU A 117 5.10 3.44 0.45
C LEU A 117 6.38 4.14 0.92
N THR A 118 6.26 4.79 2.07
CA THR A 118 7.39 5.41 2.77
C THR A 118 7.42 4.91 4.21
N THR A 119 8.60 4.50 4.68
CA THR A 119 8.81 4.13 6.08
C THR A 119 9.52 5.25 6.82
N SER A 120 9.28 5.35 8.13
CA SER A 120 9.97 6.31 8.99
C SER A 120 10.14 5.74 10.40
N GLY A 121 11.16 6.22 11.10
CA GLY A 121 11.47 5.73 12.44
C GLY A 121 12.02 4.31 12.49
N HIS A 122 12.35 3.74 11.34
CA HIS A 122 12.81 2.37 11.21
C HIS A 122 14.26 2.22 11.68
N THR A 123 14.55 1.05 12.23
CA THR A 123 15.90 0.60 12.58
C THR A 123 16.12 -0.81 12.06
N ASN A 124 17.31 -1.35 12.25
CA ASN A 124 17.61 -2.70 11.80
C ASN A 124 16.66 -3.72 12.42
N LEU A 125 16.14 -4.62 11.59
CA LEU A 125 15.18 -5.69 11.92
C LEU A 125 13.74 -5.23 12.18
N ASP A 126 13.44 -3.97 12.09
CA ASP A 126 12.04 -3.53 12.03
C ASP A 126 11.39 -4.10 10.78
N HIS A 127 10.08 -4.32 10.84
CA HIS A 127 9.43 -5.08 9.78
C HIS A 127 7.97 -4.63 9.60
N TYR A 128 7.41 -4.98 8.45
CA TYR A 128 5.96 -4.91 8.24
C TYR A 128 5.48 -6.04 7.33
N THR A 129 4.23 -6.42 7.52
CA THR A 129 3.44 -7.21 6.58
C THR A 129 2.14 -6.46 6.36
N ILE A 130 1.84 -6.13 5.11
CA ILE A 130 0.66 -5.35 4.78
C ILE A 130 -0.08 -6.07 3.64
N VAL A 131 -1.39 -6.23 3.82
CA VAL A 131 -2.28 -6.77 2.78
C VAL A 131 -3.34 -5.73 2.47
N LEU A 132 -3.46 -5.39 1.20
CA LEU A 132 -4.46 -4.44 0.72
C LEU A 132 -5.50 -5.16 -0.13
N GLU A 133 -6.78 -4.90 0.16
CA GLU A 133 -7.86 -5.23 -0.76
C GLU A 133 -8.22 -3.95 -1.53
N LEU A 134 -8.08 -4.01 -2.84
CA LEU A 134 -8.27 -2.87 -3.73
C LEU A 134 -9.46 -3.11 -4.65
N ALA A 135 -10.29 -2.09 -4.82
CA ALA A 135 -11.29 -2.07 -5.87
C ALA A 135 -10.70 -1.32 -7.07
N LYS A 136 -10.77 -1.93 -8.23
CA LYS A 136 -10.24 -1.34 -9.46
C LYS A 136 -11.25 -0.36 -10.05
N ASN A 137 -10.76 0.79 -10.52
CA ASN A 137 -11.55 1.80 -11.22
C ASN A 137 -10.97 1.96 -12.63
N TYR A 138 -11.85 1.94 -13.62
CA TYR A 138 -11.48 1.96 -15.03
C TYR A 138 -11.75 3.28 -15.71
#